data_152d7a5082af84c1e5a8de25ad315b2b
#
_entry.id   152d7a5082af84c1e5a8de25ad315b2b
#
_cell.length_a   1.000
_cell.length_b   1.000
_cell.length_c   1.000
_cell.angle_alpha   90.00
_cell.angle_beta   90.00
_cell.angle_gamma   90.00
#
_symmetry.space_group_name_H-M   'P 1'
#
loop_
_entity.id
_entity.type
_entity.pdbx_description
1 polymer ?
#
loop_
_entity_poly.entity_id
_entity_poly.type
_entity_poly.pdbx_seq_one_letter_code
_entity_poly.pdbx_strand_id
1 'polypeptide(L)'
;AYNKAGTGDMAASPMANINPNDIESITVLKDATATAIYGARAANGVIVVTTKKGSLGKARFNVNAKVGTSFVGKIDHNYRTTNLDKYKEIWTEGLTNAGYDGEDGMTSAEWLNAYVMDWYNVDLTQNIKSVDWLKEILQNGFSQEYDISAQGGNENLRYYISGGYFQNTGIVIGTGMKRYSGRISLDGKSGRIGYGLSVNGALSDINNTMTESQY
;
A
#
# COMPACT_ATOMS: atom_id res chain seq x y z
N ALA A 1 -18.49 -5.64 1.43
CA ALA A 1 -17.15 -5.61 2.02
C ALA A 1 -17.30 -5.80 3.53
N TYR A 2 -16.87 -6.95 4.04
CA TYR A 2 -16.88 -7.23 5.47
C TYR A 2 -15.57 -6.66 6.05
N ASN A 3 -15.66 -5.49 6.65
CA ASN A 3 -14.55 -4.89 7.38
C ASN A 3 -14.49 -5.54 8.75
N LYS A 4 -13.55 -6.43 8.99
CA LYS A 4 -13.29 -7.00 10.30
C LYS A 4 -12.61 -5.92 11.14
N ALA A 5 -13.47 -5.25 11.83
CA ALA A 5 -13.34 -4.43 13.02
C ALA A 5 -11.97 -3.86 13.41
N GLY A 6 -12.00 -2.62 13.59
CA GLY A 6 -11.26 -1.91 14.61
C GLY A 6 -10.17 -1.06 14.00
N THR A 7 -10.48 0.19 14.06
CA THR A 7 -9.60 1.34 13.98
C THR A 7 -9.47 2.00 12.60
N GLY A 8 -10.07 3.17 12.54
CA GLY A 8 -9.83 4.18 11.53
C GLY A 8 -10.41 3.82 10.16
N ASP A 9 -11.59 4.34 9.86
CA ASP A 9 -12.20 4.34 8.54
C ASP A 9 -11.26 4.97 7.49
N MET A 10 -10.26 4.21 7.04
CA MET A 10 -9.73 4.46 5.72
C MET A 10 -10.80 3.96 4.75
N ALA A 11 -11.68 4.87 4.33
CA ALA A 11 -12.69 4.59 3.32
C ALA A 11 -12.00 3.91 2.13
N ALA A 12 -12.28 2.62 1.96
CA ALA A 12 -11.70 1.87 0.86
C ALA A 12 -12.04 2.60 -0.42
N SER A 13 -11.04 3.02 -1.17
CA SER A 13 -11.26 3.71 -2.44
C SER A 13 -12.24 2.89 -3.28
N PRO A 14 -13.30 3.49 -3.84
CA PRO A 14 -14.22 2.78 -4.74
C PRO A 14 -13.50 2.07 -5.89
N MET A 15 -12.32 2.55 -6.26
CA MET A 15 -11.47 1.94 -7.29
C MET A 15 -10.75 0.67 -6.82
N ALA A 16 -10.66 0.40 -5.52
CA ALA A 16 -10.02 -0.82 -5.00
C ALA A 16 -10.73 -2.10 -5.47
N ASN A 17 -12.03 -2.00 -5.80
CA ASN A 17 -12.85 -3.13 -6.27
C ASN A 17 -12.77 -3.35 -7.80
N ILE A 18 -12.05 -2.51 -8.53
CA ILE A 18 -11.90 -2.63 -9.98
C ILE A 18 -10.50 -3.17 -10.28
N ASN A 19 -10.42 -4.24 -11.05
CA ASN A 19 -9.14 -4.70 -11.57
C ASN A 19 -8.63 -3.71 -12.62
N PRO A 20 -7.43 -3.13 -12.46
CA PRO A 20 -6.85 -2.21 -13.45
C PRO A 20 -6.78 -2.78 -14.86
N ASN A 21 -6.61 -4.11 -15.01
CA ASN A 21 -6.57 -4.78 -16.30
C ASN A 21 -7.93 -4.83 -17.01
N ASP A 22 -9.03 -4.59 -16.29
CA ASP A 22 -10.38 -4.48 -16.85
C ASP A 22 -10.75 -3.05 -17.28
N ILE A 23 -9.87 -2.08 -17.04
CA ILE A 23 -10.09 -0.69 -17.42
C ILE A 23 -9.72 -0.50 -18.89
N GLU A 24 -10.62 0.12 -19.65
CA GLU A 24 -10.38 0.53 -21.03
C GLU A 24 -9.83 1.95 -21.09
N SER A 25 -10.44 2.88 -20.32
CA SER A 25 -9.99 4.27 -20.25
C SER A 25 -10.37 4.93 -18.93
N ILE A 26 -9.58 5.94 -18.56
CA ILE A 26 -9.85 6.82 -17.42
C ILE A 26 -9.88 8.24 -17.94
N THR A 27 -11.00 8.95 -17.72
CA THR A 27 -11.15 10.35 -18.09
C THR A 27 -11.37 11.20 -16.84
N VAL A 28 -10.60 12.25 -16.69
CA VAL A 28 -10.73 13.20 -15.57
C VAL A 28 -11.41 14.46 -16.07
N LEU A 29 -12.60 14.73 -15.54
CA LEU A 29 -13.39 15.93 -15.84
C LEU A 29 -13.13 16.96 -14.75
N LYS A 30 -12.53 18.08 -15.11
CA LYS A 30 -12.21 19.19 -14.19
C LYS A 30 -13.04 20.46 -14.46
N ASP A 31 -13.68 20.53 -15.63
CA ASP A 31 -14.43 21.70 -16.05
C ASP A 31 -15.83 21.71 -15.43
N ALA A 32 -16.28 22.89 -15.00
CA ALA A 32 -17.62 23.08 -14.41
C ALA A 32 -18.73 22.58 -15.33
N THR A 33 -18.60 22.77 -16.64
CA THR A 33 -19.59 22.33 -17.65
C THR A 33 -19.70 20.81 -17.72
N ALA A 34 -18.56 20.11 -17.67
CA ALA A 34 -18.51 18.64 -17.69
C ALA A 34 -19.00 18.05 -16.37
N THR A 35 -18.72 18.72 -15.25
CA THR A 35 -19.14 18.27 -13.92
C THR A 35 -20.60 18.56 -13.59
N ALA A 36 -21.22 19.52 -14.26
CA ALA A 36 -22.63 19.88 -14.07
C ALA A 36 -23.60 18.70 -14.31
N ILE A 37 -23.23 17.77 -15.18
CA ILE A 37 -24.03 16.56 -15.47
C ILE A 37 -24.09 15.62 -14.26
N TYR A 38 -23.07 15.67 -13.38
CA TYR A 38 -22.92 14.78 -12.22
C TYR A 38 -23.39 15.39 -10.90
N GLY A 39 -23.91 16.63 -10.95
CA GLY A 39 -24.50 17.32 -9.81
C GLY A 39 -23.50 17.84 -8.77
N ALA A 40 -23.99 18.24 -7.59
CA ALA A 40 -23.22 18.93 -6.55
C ALA A 40 -21.99 18.13 -6.04
N ARG A 41 -22.02 16.81 -6.12
CA ARG A 41 -20.88 15.94 -5.72
C ARG A 41 -19.68 16.08 -6.64
N ALA A 42 -19.85 16.65 -7.81
CA ALA A 42 -18.81 16.83 -8.82
C ALA A 42 -18.00 18.12 -8.66
N ALA A 43 -18.25 18.92 -7.61
CA ALA A 43 -17.59 20.21 -7.38
C ALA A 43 -16.05 20.13 -7.38
N ASN A 44 -15.49 19.00 -6.95
CA ASN A 44 -14.04 18.75 -6.92
C ASN A 44 -13.53 18.00 -8.16
N GLY A 45 -14.36 17.81 -9.19
CA GLY A 45 -14.07 17.04 -10.39
C GLY A 45 -14.66 15.63 -10.36
N VAL A 46 -14.63 14.98 -11.53
CA VAL A 46 -15.14 13.61 -11.73
C VAL A 46 -14.10 12.77 -12.43
N ILE A 47 -13.89 11.55 -11.93
CA ILE A 47 -13.10 10.53 -12.62
C ILE A 47 -14.07 9.52 -13.22
N VAL A 48 -14.12 9.49 -14.54
CA VAL A 48 -14.93 8.52 -15.29
C VAL A 48 -14.06 7.33 -15.66
N VAL A 49 -14.41 6.16 -15.15
CA VAL A 49 -13.73 4.91 -15.46
C VAL A 49 -14.58 4.10 -16.42
N THR A 50 -14.07 3.92 -17.63
CA THR A 50 -14.70 3.04 -18.63
C THR A 50 -14.04 1.69 -18.58
N THR A 51 -14.84 0.64 -18.44
CA THR A 51 -14.35 -0.72 -18.35
C THR A 51 -14.52 -1.45 -19.68
N LYS A 52 -13.65 -2.44 -19.94
CA LYS A 52 -13.65 -3.26 -21.16
C LYS A 52 -14.99 -3.96 -21.36
N LYS A 53 -15.41 -4.01 -22.63
CA LYS A 53 -16.63 -4.64 -23.10
C LYS A 53 -16.29 -5.70 -24.15
N GLY A 54 -17.28 -6.54 -24.47
CA GLY A 54 -17.16 -7.50 -25.55
C GLY A 54 -16.97 -6.86 -26.90
N SER A 55 -16.16 -7.45 -27.76
CA SER A 55 -15.89 -7.03 -29.13
C SER A 55 -16.54 -7.98 -30.14
N LEU A 56 -16.79 -7.46 -31.35
CA LEU A 56 -17.23 -8.31 -32.48
C LEU A 56 -16.08 -9.21 -32.93
N GLY A 57 -16.41 -10.44 -33.30
CA GLY A 57 -15.48 -11.38 -33.89
C GLY A 57 -15.25 -12.64 -33.07
N LYS A 58 -14.25 -13.42 -33.49
CA LYS A 58 -13.88 -14.68 -32.82
C LYS A 58 -13.43 -14.40 -31.38
N ALA A 59 -13.61 -15.41 -30.52
CA ALA A 59 -13.11 -15.35 -29.15
C ALA A 59 -11.62 -15.06 -29.13
N ARG A 60 -11.23 -14.04 -28.35
CA ARG A 60 -9.83 -13.66 -28.08
C ARG A 60 -9.57 -13.85 -26.59
N PHE A 61 -8.52 -14.59 -26.30
CA PHE A 61 -8.04 -14.80 -24.96
C PHE A 61 -6.82 -13.92 -24.71
N ASN A 62 -6.75 -13.31 -23.55
CA ASN A 62 -5.59 -12.57 -23.10
C ASN A 62 -5.18 -13.09 -21.72
N VAL A 63 -3.90 -13.41 -21.57
CA VAL A 63 -3.29 -13.83 -20.31
C VAL A 63 -2.16 -12.87 -20.00
N ASN A 64 -2.18 -12.31 -18.80
CA ASN A 64 -1.16 -11.40 -18.32
C ASN A 64 -0.61 -11.95 -17.00
N ALA A 65 0.71 -12.07 -16.92
CA ALA A 65 1.40 -12.47 -15.71
C ALA A 65 2.52 -11.49 -15.42
N LYS A 66 2.52 -10.94 -14.21
CA LYS A 66 3.57 -10.04 -13.74
C LYS A 66 4.10 -10.54 -12.41
N VAL A 67 5.41 -10.56 -12.27
CA VAL A 67 6.11 -10.89 -11.04
C VAL A 67 7.14 -9.81 -10.79
N GLY A 68 7.21 -9.35 -9.56
CA GLY A 68 8.13 -8.30 -9.17
C GLY A 68 8.65 -8.50 -7.76
N THR A 69 9.82 -7.91 -7.51
CA THR A 69 10.41 -7.84 -6.18
C THR A 69 10.67 -6.39 -5.81
N SER A 70 10.46 -6.04 -4.55
CA SER A 70 10.75 -4.72 -4.00
C SER A 70 11.84 -4.85 -2.96
N PHE A 71 12.85 -4.02 -3.08
CA PHE A 71 13.97 -4.00 -2.14
C PHE A 71 13.94 -2.70 -1.35
N VAL A 72 14.38 -2.77 -0.11
CA VAL A 72 14.64 -1.57 0.68
C VAL A 72 15.79 -0.82 0.03
N GLY A 73 15.56 0.45 -0.33
CA GLY A 73 16.60 1.32 -0.85
C GLY A 73 17.73 1.50 0.17
N LYS A 74 18.89 1.94 -0.30
CA LYS A 74 20.00 2.29 0.61
C LYS A 74 19.55 3.44 1.51
N ILE A 75 19.42 3.15 2.81
CA ILE A 75 19.23 4.18 3.83
C ILE A 75 20.63 4.61 4.24
N ASP A 76 20.94 5.88 4.04
CA ASP A 76 22.24 6.42 4.40
C ASP A 76 22.43 6.34 5.92
N HIS A 77 23.49 5.65 6.34
CA HIS A 77 23.83 5.49 7.75
C HIS A 77 24.21 6.81 8.43
N ASN A 78 24.48 7.88 7.67
CA ASN A 78 24.81 9.19 8.22
C ASN A 78 23.64 9.86 8.95
N TYR A 79 22.40 9.46 8.65
CA TYR A 79 21.21 10.05 9.29
C TYR A 79 20.70 9.26 10.51
N ARG A 80 21.35 8.15 10.86
CA ARG A 80 20.98 7.37 12.05
C ARG A 80 22.18 6.64 12.62
N THR A 81 22.22 6.53 13.93
CA THR A 81 23.22 5.74 14.63
C THR A 81 22.63 4.41 15.04
N THR A 82 23.16 3.32 14.48
CA THR A 82 22.88 1.93 14.89
C THR A 82 24.01 1.36 15.74
N ASN A 83 25.08 2.12 15.92
CA ASN A 83 26.25 1.78 16.72
C ASN A 83 26.13 2.43 18.10
N LEU A 84 26.11 1.62 19.14
CA LEU A 84 26.01 2.06 20.52
C LEU A 84 27.20 2.97 20.94
N ASP A 85 28.41 2.68 20.46
CA ASP A 85 29.58 3.48 20.80
C ASP A 85 29.47 4.89 20.22
N LYS A 86 28.96 5.01 18.97
CA LYS A 86 28.70 6.31 18.36
C LYS A 86 27.57 7.06 19.06
N TYR A 87 26.55 6.36 19.53
CA TYR A 87 25.49 6.91 20.35
C TYR A 87 26.05 7.51 21.66
N LYS A 88 26.87 6.73 22.38
CA LYS A 88 27.54 7.18 23.61
C LYS A 88 28.41 8.42 23.36
N GLU A 89 29.22 8.40 22.29
CA GLU A 89 30.07 9.53 21.91
C GLU A 89 29.27 10.83 21.74
N ILE A 90 28.20 10.79 20.93
CA ILE A 90 27.35 11.96 20.63
C ILE A 90 26.68 12.49 21.90
N TRP A 91 26.14 11.63 22.74
CA TRP A 91 25.49 12.05 23.98
C TRP A 91 26.49 12.56 25.02
N THR A 92 27.65 11.94 25.15
CA THR A 92 28.72 12.40 26.04
C THR A 92 29.21 13.77 25.63
N GLU A 93 29.45 13.99 24.33
CA GLU A 93 29.81 15.31 23.80
C GLU A 93 28.73 16.35 24.07
N GLY A 94 27.45 16.02 23.88
CA GLY A 94 26.33 16.89 24.19
C GLY A 94 26.28 17.28 25.67
N LEU A 95 26.50 16.35 26.60
CA LEU A 95 26.52 16.59 28.01
C LEU A 95 27.75 17.47 28.42
N THR A 96 28.91 17.20 27.84
CA THR A 96 30.11 18.03 28.06
C THR A 96 29.85 19.47 27.62
N ASN A 97 29.27 19.69 26.43
CA ASN A 97 28.92 21.02 25.91
C ASN A 97 27.84 21.73 26.75
N ALA A 98 26.98 20.97 27.43
CA ALA A 98 25.97 21.47 28.34
C ALA A 98 26.51 21.79 29.76
N GLY A 99 27.77 21.49 30.04
CA GLY A 99 28.43 21.78 31.31
C GLY A 99 28.32 20.71 32.38
N TYR A 100 27.87 19.48 32.02
CA TYR A 100 27.76 18.38 32.98
C TYR A 100 29.09 17.65 33.25
N ASP A 101 30.15 17.96 32.52
CA ASP A 101 31.46 17.36 32.75
C ASP A 101 32.09 17.92 34.01
N GLY A 102 32.32 17.06 35.01
CA GLY A 102 32.82 17.44 36.30
C GLY A 102 31.79 17.92 37.32
N GLU A 103 30.52 18.07 36.96
CA GLU A 103 29.42 18.37 37.87
C GLU A 103 29.24 17.21 38.85
N ASP A 104 29.09 17.50 40.15
CA ASP A 104 29.00 16.49 41.22
C ASP A 104 30.16 15.46 41.24
N GLY A 105 31.29 15.80 40.61
CA GLY A 105 32.47 14.92 40.52
C GLY A 105 32.33 13.81 39.52
N MET A 106 31.31 13.81 38.67
CA MET A 106 31.09 12.82 37.60
C MET A 106 31.52 13.34 36.25
N THR A 107 32.03 12.46 35.42
CA THR A 107 32.24 12.74 33.98
C THR A 107 30.93 12.70 33.21
N SER A 108 30.88 13.37 32.05
CA SER A 108 29.69 13.31 31.17
C SER A 108 29.30 11.87 30.77
N ALA A 109 30.26 10.95 30.69
CA ALA A 109 29.99 9.53 30.42
C ALA A 109 29.31 8.83 31.61
N GLU A 110 29.72 9.14 32.85
CA GLU A 110 29.09 8.64 34.07
C GLU A 110 27.67 9.21 34.23
N TRP A 111 27.48 10.48 33.95
CA TRP A 111 26.16 11.11 33.91
C TRP A 111 25.23 10.40 32.90
N LEU A 112 25.72 10.14 31.69
CA LEU A 112 24.94 9.42 30.68
C LEU A 112 24.54 8.03 31.17
N ASN A 113 25.49 7.31 31.78
CA ASN A 113 25.21 5.98 32.31
C ASN A 113 24.20 6.01 33.45
N ALA A 114 24.34 6.95 34.39
CA ALA A 114 23.42 7.12 35.50
C ALA A 114 21.99 7.42 35.00
N TYR A 115 21.85 8.33 34.03
CA TYR A 115 20.56 8.66 33.41
C TYR A 115 19.92 7.44 32.73
N VAL A 116 20.66 6.71 31.91
CA VAL A 116 20.13 5.55 31.20
C VAL A 116 19.79 4.41 32.15
N MET A 117 20.59 4.22 33.23
CA MET A 117 20.33 3.24 34.27
C MET A 117 19.04 3.55 35.04
N ASP A 118 18.83 4.81 35.40
CA ASP A 118 17.65 5.25 36.17
C ASP A 118 16.35 5.11 35.34
N TRP A 119 16.36 5.55 34.10
CA TRP A 119 15.16 5.56 33.25
C TRP A 119 14.87 4.25 32.52
N TYR A 120 15.91 3.51 32.14
CA TYR A 120 15.77 2.32 31.29
C TYR A 120 16.31 1.03 31.93
N ASN A 121 16.88 1.12 33.11
CA ASN A 121 17.53 0.00 33.79
C ASN A 121 18.61 -0.69 32.92
N VAL A 122 19.38 0.09 32.20
CA VAL A 122 20.43 -0.36 31.27
C VAL A 122 21.78 0.22 31.68
N ASP A 123 22.74 -0.67 31.96
CA ASP A 123 24.12 -0.30 32.29
C ASP A 123 24.96 -0.20 31.01
N LEU A 124 25.29 1.05 30.61
CA LEU A 124 26.10 1.33 29.42
C LEU A 124 27.58 0.96 29.55
N THR A 125 28.05 0.61 30.73
CA THR A 125 29.44 0.12 30.95
C THR A 125 29.61 -1.34 30.51
N GLN A 126 28.49 -2.06 30.40
CA GLN A 126 28.49 -3.46 29.98
C GLN A 126 28.53 -3.58 28.45
N ASN A 127 28.92 -4.78 28.00
CA ASN A 127 28.90 -5.07 26.54
C ASN A 127 27.47 -5.32 26.04
N ILE A 128 26.78 -4.25 25.70
CA ILE A 128 25.41 -4.27 25.17
C ILE A 128 25.49 -4.39 23.65
N LYS A 129 24.73 -5.32 23.09
CA LYS A 129 24.58 -5.45 21.64
C LYS A 129 23.57 -4.42 21.13
N SER A 130 23.97 -3.57 20.20
CA SER A 130 23.05 -2.73 19.49
C SER A 130 22.24 -3.54 18.45
N VAL A 131 20.97 -3.22 18.31
CA VAL A 131 20.06 -3.87 17.35
C VAL A 131 19.73 -2.87 16.25
N ASP A 132 19.92 -3.29 15.01
CA ASP A 132 19.44 -2.51 13.86
C ASP A 132 17.96 -2.82 13.62
N TRP A 133 17.10 -2.10 14.32
CA TRP A 133 15.63 -2.25 14.24
C TRP A 133 15.08 -2.18 12.83
N LEU A 134 15.71 -1.40 11.94
CA LEU A 134 15.25 -1.36 10.56
C LEU A 134 15.47 -2.68 9.82
N LYS A 135 16.57 -3.37 10.13
CA LYS A 135 16.80 -4.73 9.60
C LYS A 135 15.78 -5.74 10.11
N GLU A 136 15.37 -5.59 11.39
CA GLU A 136 14.41 -6.50 12.00
C GLU A 136 12.97 -6.30 11.49
N ILE A 137 12.62 -5.08 11.09
CA ILE A 137 11.25 -4.76 10.63
C ILE A 137 11.11 -4.71 9.11
N LEU A 138 12.20 -4.75 8.37
CA LEU A 138 12.19 -4.67 6.91
C LEU A 138 12.54 -6.02 6.27
N GLN A 139 11.87 -6.30 5.18
CA GLN A 139 12.06 -7.49 4.35
C GLN A 139 12.03 -7.13 2.87
N ASN A 140 12.45 -8.04 2.03
CA ASN A 140 12.22 -7.91 0.61
C ASN A 140 10.74 -8.15 0.31
N GLY A 141 10.12 -7.23 -0.39
CA GLY A 141 8.75 -7.36 -0.87
C GLY A 141 8.69 -8.23 -2.11
N PHE A 142 7.56 -8.91 -2.28
CA PHE A 142 7.29 -9.74 -3.45
C PHE A 142 5.89 -9.45 -3.96
N SER A 143 5.75 -9.27 -5.27
CA SER A 143 4.46 -9.05 -5.92
C SER A 143 4.25 -10.02 -7.06
N GLN A 144 3.03 -10.49 -7.21
CA GLN A 144 2.58 -11.30 -8.33
C GLN A 144 1.17 -10.93 -8.74
N GLU A 145 0.95 -10.90 -10.03
CA GLU A 145 -0.32 -10.57 -10.66
C GLU A 145 -0.57 -11.52 -11.82
N TYR A 146 -1.72 -12.16 -11.82
CA TYR A 146 -2.16 -13.07 -12.87
C TYR A 146 -3.56 -12.67 -13.30
N ASP A 147 -3.73 -12.37 -14.57
CA ASP A 147 -5.01 -12.02 -15.16
C ASP A 147 -5.29 -12.85 -16.39
N ILE A 148 -6.51 -13.30 -16.50
CA ILE A 148 -7.03 -13.98 -17.69
C ILE A 148 -8.30 -13.28 -18.13
N SER A 149 -8.44 -13.04 -19.42
CA SER A 149 -9.68 -12.51 -19.98
C SER A 149 -10.03 -13.15 -21.31
N ALA A 150 -11.31 -13.20 -21.58
CA ALA A 150 -11.87 -13.66 -22.84
C ALA A 150 -12.90 -12.67 -23.33
N GLN A 151 -12.83 -12.29 -24.60
CA GLN A 151 -13.81 -11.42 -25.24
C GLN A 151 -14.13 -11.91 -26.65
N GLY A 152 -15.34 -11.63 -27.07
CA GLY A 152 -15.78 -12.01 -28.41
C GLY A 152 -17.24 -11.71 -28.59
N GLY A 153 -17.79 -12.15 -29.71
CA GLY A 153 -19.20 -12.04 -29.96
C GLY A 153 -19.57 -11.81 -31.42
N ASN A 154 -20.85 -11.70 -31.65
CA ASN A 154 -21.46 -11.39 -32.93
C ASN A 154 -22.38 -10.16 -32.80
N GLU A 155 -23.13 -9.85 -33.83
CA GLU A 155 -24.07 -8.71 -33.84
C GLU A 155 -25.17 -8.82 -32.79
N ASN A 156 -25.53 -10.04 -32.38
CA ASN A 156 -26.62 -10.32 -31.45
C ASN A 156 -26.15 -10.38 -29.99
N LEU A 157 -24.90 -10.80 -29.74
CA LEU A 157 -24.35 -10.92 -28.38
C LEU A 157 -22.83 -10.72 -28.40
N ARG A 158 -22.35 -9.82 -27.55
CA ARG A 158 -20.94 -9.62 -27.25
C ARG A 158 -20.68 -9.88 -25.78
N TYR A 159 -19.54 -10.46 -25.49
CA TYR A 159 -19.17 -10.81 -24.13
C TYR A 159 -17.74 -10.41 -23.82
N TYR A 160 -17.50 -10.03 -22.56
CA TYR A 160 -16.22 -9.90 -21.93
C TYR A 160 -16.27 -10.60 -20.57
N ILE A 161 -15.32 -11.46 -20.28
CA ILE A 161 -15.19 -12.18 -19.01
C ILE A 161 -13.74 -12.07 -18.59
N SER A 162 -13.49 -11.74 -17.32
CA SER A 162 -12.13 -11.71 -16.76
C SER A 162 -12.09 -12.27 -15.35
N GLY A 163 -10.91 -12.76 -14.99
CA GLY A 163 -10.54 -13.15 -13.64
C GLY A 163 -9.11 -12.73 -13.35
N GLY A 164 -8.87 -12.25 -12.15
CA GLY A 164 -7.56 -11.75 -11.73
C GLY A 164 -7.21 -12.15 -10.31
N TYR A 165 -5.94 -12.42 -10.11
CA TYR A 165 -5.31 -12.63 -8.81
C TYR A 165 -4.14 -11.68 -8.66
N PHE A 166 -4.11 -10.96 -7.55
CA PHE A 166 -3.01 -10.07 -7.18
C PHE A 166 -2.58 -10.38 -5.76
N GLN A 167 -1.27 -10.51 -5.55
CA GLN A 167 -0.67 -10.61 -4.24
C GLN A 167 0.53 -9.67 -4.17
N ASN A 168 0.62 -8.93 -3.09
CA ASN A 168 1.78 -8.10 -2.77
C ASN A 168 2.16 -8.30 -1.31
N THR A 169 3.41 -8.65 -1.06
CA THR A 169 4.03 -8.63 0.26
C THR A 169 4.83 -7.34 0.37
N GLY A 170 4.55 -6.53 1.39
CA GLY A 170 5.24 -5.25 1.59
C GLY A 170 6.66 -5.40 2.08
N ILE A 171 7.42 -4.31 2.01
CA ILE A 171 8.78 -4.23 2.55
C ILE A 171 8.83 -4.15 4.07
N VAL A 172 7.72 -3.82 4.71
CA VAL A 172 7.58 -3.89 6.18
C VAL A 172 6.96 -5.22 6.53
N ILE A 173 7.56 -5.93 7.49
CA ILE A 173 7.05 -7.22 7.97
C ILE A 173 5.59 -7.07 8.45
N GLY A 174 4.74 -8.02 8.08
CA GLY A 174 3.32 -8.01 8.43
C GLY A 174 2.44 -7.17 7.51
N THR A 175 2.99 -6.45 6.52
CA THR A 175 2.19 -5.72 5.53
C THR A 175 2.03 -6.51 4.24
N GLY A 176 0.85 -6.44 3.66
CA GLY A 176 0.58 -7.10 2.39
C GLY A 176 -0.87 -7.01 1.97
N MET A 177 -1.13 -7.42 0.73
CA MET A 177 -2.46 -7.44 0.16
C MET A 177 -2.61 -8.64 -0.76
N LYS A 178 -3.77 -9.29 -0.67
CA LYS A 178 -4.23 -10.29 -1.65
C LYS A 178 -5.57 -9.83 -2.20
N ARG A 179 -5.75 -9.94 -3.50
CA ARG A 179 -7.00 -9.58 -4.16
C ARG A 179 -7.36 -10.61 -5.22
N TYR A 180 -8.58 -11.07 -5.15
CA TYR A 180 -9.24 -11.85 -6.20
C TYR A 180 -10.29 -10.97 -6.86
N SER A 181 -10.33 -10.93 -8.16
CA SER A 181 -11.29 -10.10 -8.91
C SER A 181 -11.92 -10.89 -10.04
N GLY A 182 -13.14 -10.54 -10.37
CA GLY A 182 -13.85 -11.14 -11.49
C GLY A 182 -14.83 -10.16 -12.10
N ARG A 183 -15.00 -10.25 -13.43
CA ARG A 183 -15.91 -9.41 -14.18
C ARG A 183 -16.57 -10.19 -15.31
N ILE A 184 -17.84 -9.89 -15.51
CA ILE A 184 -18.62 -10.37 -16.65
C ILE A 184 -19.35 -9.15 -17.23
N SER A 185 -19.22 -8.94 -18.54
CA SER A 185 -19.99 -7.95 -19.30
C SER A 185 -20.58 -8.62 -20.51
N LEU A 186 -21.90 -8.52 -20.65
CA LEU A 186 -22.68 -9.04 -21.76
C LEU A 186 -23.47 -7.88 -22.37
N ASP A 187 -23.35 -7.68 -23.67
CA ASP A 187 -24.13 -6.69 -24.42
C ASP A 187 -24.77 -7.41 -25.59
N GLY A 188 -26.10 -7.31 -25.67
CA GLY A 188 -26.85 -8.02 -26.69
C GLY A 188 -27.94 -7.18 -27.32
N LYS A 189 -28.40 -7.64 -28.49
CA LYS A 189 -29.51 -7.05 -29.22
C LYS A 189 -30.37 -8.18 -29.83
N SER A 190 -31.67 -8.08 -29.61
CA SER A 190 -32.64 -8.98 -30.22
C SER A 190 -33.75 -8.11 -30.88
N GLY A 191 -33.76 -8.07 -32.22
CA GLY A 191 -34.64 -7.21 -32.96
C GLY A 191 -34.44 -5.72 -32.60
N ARG A 192 -35.46 -5.07 -32.01
CA ARG A 192 -35.42 -3.67 -31.58
C ARG A 192 -35.00 -3.47 -30.12
N ILE A 193 -34.82 -4.58 -29.38
CA ILE A 193 -34.51 -4.55 -27.95
C ILE A 193 -33.01 -4.76 -27.78
N GLY A 194 -32.33 -3.77 -27.13
CA GLY A 194 -30.96 -3.91 -26.65
C GLY A 194 -30.96 -4.23 -25.16
N TYR A 195 -30.07 -5.13 -24.74
CA TYR A 195 -29.89 -5.50 -23.35
C TYR A 195 -28.40 -5.55 -23.00
N GLY A 196 -28.10 -5.21 -21.76
CA GLY A 196 -26.73 -5.23 -21.25
C GLY A 196 -26.70 -5.64 -19.79
N LEU A 197 -25.69 -6.44 -19.43
CA LEU A 197 -25.40 -6.84 -18.07
C LEU A 197 -23.91 -6.62 -17.81
N SER A 198 -23.58 -5.92 -16.73
CA SER A 198 -22.19 -5.80 -16.28
C SER A 198 -22.13 -6.04 -14.78
N VAL A 199 -21.40 -7.08 -14.39
CA VAL A 199 -21.17 -7.46 -12.99
C VAL A 199 -19.68 -7.52 -12.77
N ASN A 200 -19.21 -6.88 -11.71
CA ASN A 200 -17.83 -7.01 -11.24
C ASN A 200 -17.81 -7.19 -9.72
N GLY A 201 -16.82 -7.91 -9.25
CA GLY A 201 -16.59 -8.12 -7.82
C GLY A 201 -15.13 -8.34 -7.52
N ALA A 202 -14.72 -7.98 -6.33
CA ALA A 202 -13.39 -8.26 -5.81
C ALA A 202 -13.47 -8.62 -4.32
N LEU A 203 -12.62 -9.57 -3.93
CA LEU A 203 -12.34 -9.91 -2.54
C LEU A 203 -10.91 -9.52 -2.25
N SER A 204 -10.71 -8.66 -1.25
CA SER A 204 -9.40 -8.18 -0.85
C SER A 204 -9.15 -8.52 0.61
N ASP A 205 -7.97 -9.07 0.87
CA ASP A 205 -7.43 -9.30 2.21
C ASP A 205 -6.19 -8.39 2.35
N ILE A 206 -6.25 -7.46 3.29
CA ILE A 206 -5.23 -6.43 3.47
C ILE A 206 -4.70 -6.55 4.89
N ASN A 207 -3.40 -6.81 5.01
CA ASN A 207 -2.68 -6.80 6.27
C ASN A 207 -1.88 -5.49 6.36
N ASN A 208 -2.20 -4.68 7.35
CA ASN A 208 -1.47 -3.46 7.68
C ASN A 208 -0.90 -3.60 9.09
N THR A 209 0.35 -3.25 9.27
CA THR A 209 0.89 -3.00 10.60
C THR A 209 0.22 -1.75 11.15
N MET A 210 -0.43 -1.88 12.29
CA MET A 210 -1.09 -0.76 12.96
C MET A 210 -0.06 0.26 13.42
N THR A 211 -0.19 1.46 12.91
CA THR A 211 0.56 2.64 13.39
C THR A 211 -0.36 3.57 14.17
N GLU A 212 -1.35 3.05 14.87
CA GLU A 212 -2.15 3.89 15.75
C GLU A 212 -1.58 3.89 17.16
N SER A 213 -0.83 4.93 17.46
CA SER A 213 -0.69 5.41 18.82
C SER A 213 -2.05 6.00 19.22
N GLN A 214 -2.85 5.26 19.94
CA GLN A 214 -3.90 5.86 20.75
C GLN A 214 -3.22 6.48 21.98
N TYR A 215 -3.10 7.78 21.97
CA TYR A 215 -2.87 8.59 23.18
C TYR A 215 -4.14 9.30 23.53
#